data_1c1c22c52a6441232a056719094c5965
#
_entry.id   1c1c22c52a6441232a056719094c5965
#
_cell.length_a   1.000
_cell.length_b   1.000
_cell.length_c   1.000
_cell.angle_alpha   90.00
_cell.angle_beta   90.00
_cell.angle_gamma   90.00
#
_symmetry.space_group_name_H-M   'P 1'
#
loop_
_entity.id
_entity.type
_entity.pdbx_description
1 polymer ?
#
loop_
_entity_poly.entity_id
_entity_poly.type
_entity_poly.pdbx_seq_one_letter_code
_entity_poly.pdbx_strand_id
1 'polypeptide(L)'
;MTGTELTGTELTGTTMAPPARGQAGPAGRRDSARISARTVRQAKSVSLNGLGLLIALVTLFPIFWMVSTAFKPSQEIYSLTPSLLPAHPTVGNFDQVISGQVTGGIGPIWLFFRNSLAVTLSTVVFASILSLLASVAVARFRFRLRTTLLVLLLIVQMIPGQALIIALFLDFKSLNLLGSLLGLIVVYSAQALPVTIWMLRNFVATIPRELEEAAAIDGATAQRIFWRILFPLVAPGLVATSIFAFITAYNEFIVALTFLGQAQSAYTLPIYVTYFFGRGGAAWGPIMAASTLYTIPVMIFFLIVRRRLVGGLVAGAVKG
;
A
#
# COMPACT_ATOMS: atom_id res chain seq x y z
N MET A 1 -23.62 -46.60 -78.32
CA MET A 1 -22.61 -47.51 -78.85
C MET A 1 -21.97 -48.17 -77.62
N THR A 2 -22.42 -49.35 -77.33
CA THR A 2 -21.75 -50.67 -77.45
C THR A 2 -20.66 -50.80 -76.40
N GLY A 3 -20.63 -51.77 -75.54
CA GLY A 3 -21.26 -53.07 -75.36
C GLY A 3 -20.51 -53.73 -74.26
N THR A 4 -21.22 -54.44 -73.35
CA THR A 4 -21.21 -55.91 -73.31
C THR A 4 -19.84 -56.52 -72.98
N GLU A 5 -19.60 -57.47 -72.15
CA GLU A 5 -20.29 -58.63 -71.53
C GLU A 5 -19.28 -59.22 -70.43
N LEU A 6 -19.81 -59.66 -69.33
CA LEU A 6 -20.02 -61.06 -68.89
C LEU A 6 -18.78 -61.95 -68.62
N THR A 7 -18.81 -62.49 -67.45
CA THR A 7 -18.76 -63.89 -66.93
C THR A 7 -17.45 -64.29 -66.28
N GLY A 8 -17.69 -64.99 -65.14
CA GLY A 8 -16.75 -65.98 -64.61
C GLY A 8 -16.78 -66.26 -63.16
N THR A 9 -17.70 -67.04 -62.70
CA THR A 9 -17.80 -67.72 -61.42
C THR A 9 -16.56 -68.58 -61.18
N GLU A 10 -16.01 -68.59 -59.96
CA GLU A 10 -15.60 -69.78 -59.29
C GLU A 10 -15.42 -69.64 -57.78
N LEU A 11 -16.10 -70.45 -57.07
CA LEU A 11 -16.01 -70.81 -55.64
C LEU A 11 -14.74 -71.53 -55.36
N THR A 12 -14.01 -71.18 -54.23
CA THR A 12 -13.48 -72.23 -53.32
C THR A 12 -12.74 -71.55 -52.14
N GLY A 13 -12.97 -72.05 -50.97
CA GLY A 13 -11.93 -72.19 -49.93
C GLY A 13 -12.07 -71.23 -48.74
N THR A 14 -13.00 -71.49 -47.83
CA THR A 14 -13.02 -71.07 -46.47
C THR A 14 -11.80 -71.48 -45.70
N THR A 15 -11.00 -70.58 -45.24
CA THR A 15 -10.06 -70.81 -44.18
C THR A 15 -10.26 -69.72 -43.11
N MET A 16 -10.87 -70.10 -41.98
CA MET A 16 -11.04 -69.30 -40.80
C MET A 16 -9.67 -69.01 -40.17
N ALA A 17 -9.22 -67.75 -40.17
CA ALA A 17 -8.07 -67.33 -39.35
C ALA A 17 -8.54 -67.02 -37.93
N PRO A 18 -7.76 -67.32 -36.88
CA PRO A 18 -8.15 -67.04 -35.50
C PRO A 18 -8.17 -65.54 -35.18
N PRO A 19 -8.98 -65.08 -34.21
CA PRO A 19 -9.08 -63.65 -33.87
C PRO A 19 -7.77 -63.14 -33.32
N ALA A 20 -7.27 -62.06 -33.88
CA ALA A 20 -6.12 -61.31 -33.39
C ALA A 20 -6.35 -60.88 -31.96
N ARG A 21 -5.45 -61.27 -31.05
CA ARG A 21 -5.36 -60.81 -29.65
C ARG A 21 -5.30 -59.29 -29.64
N GLY A 22 -6.27 -58.71 -28.96
CA GLY A 22 -6.35 -57.28 -28.73
C GLY A 22 -5.03 -56.74 -28.15
N GLN A 23 -4.43 -55.83 -28.88
CA GLN A 23 -3.37 -54.97 -28.35
C GLN A 23 -3.99 -54.08 -27.27
N ALA A 24 -3.66 -54.36 -26.00
CA ALA A 24 -3.92 -53.47 -24.90
C ALA A 24 -3.24 -52.15 -25.17
N GLY A 25 -4.03 -51.13 -25.50
CA GLY A 25 -3.56 -49.78 -25.73
C GLY A 25 -2.88 -49.17 -24.47
N PRO A 26 -2.12 -48.10 -24.61
CA PRO A 26 -1.22 -47.56 -23.56
C PRO A 26 -1.98 -46.80 -22.50
N ALA A 27 -2.87 -47.45 -21.75
CA ALA A 27 -3.59 -46.82 -20.61
C ALA A 27 -2.64 -46.54 -19.42
N GLY A 28 -1.65 -47.38 -19.20
CA GLY A 28 -0.72 -47.26 -18.07
C GLY A 28 0.29 -46.07 -18.18
N ARG A 29 0.57 -45.57 -19.40
CA ARG A 29 1.47 -44.40 -19.59
C ARG A 29 0.81 -43.08 -19.30
N ARG A 30 -0.51 -42.96 -19.43
CA ARG A 30 -1.24 -41.72 -19.16
C ARG A 30 -1.45 -41.47 -17.66
N ASP A 31 -1.55 -42.54 -16.86
CA ASP A 31 -1.73 -42.42 -15.41
C ASP A 31 -0.41 -42.09 -14.69
N SER A 32 0.70 -42.67 -15.13
CA SER A 32 2.04 -42.31 -14.57
C SER A 32 2.43 -40.84 -14.88
N ALA A 33 2.11 -40.35 -16.08
CA ALA A 33 2.34 -38.93 -16.44
C ALA A 33 1.47 -37.95 -15.63
N ARG A 34 0.21 -38.32 -15.33
CA ARG A 34 -0.70 -37.53 -14.50
C ARG A 34 -0.28 -37.51 -13.03
N ILE A 35 0.19 -38.61 -12.49
CA ILE A 35 0.73 -38.72 -11.13
C ILE A 35 2.01 -37.88 -11.01
N SER A 36 2.93 -37.98 -11.96
CA SER A 36 4.15 -37.17 -12.02
C SER A 36 3.85 -35.67 -12.09
N ALA A 37 2.89 -35.24 -12.92
CA ALA A 37 2.50 -33.84 -13.04
C ALA A 37 1.84 -33.28 -11.75
N ARG A 38 1.07 -34.12 -11.04
CA ARG A 38 0.47 -33.74 -9.74
C ARG A 38 1.56 -33.59 -8.66
N THR A 39 2.50 -34.52 -8.60
CA THR A 39 3.60 -34.47 -7.63
C THR A 39 4.51 -33.27 -7.85
N VAL A 40 4.84 -32.95 -9.11
CA VAL A 40 5.62 -31.76 -9.47
C VAL A 40 4.85 -30.45 -9.11
N ARG A 41 3.55 -30.41 -9.36
CA ARG A 41 2.70 -29.26 -8.94
C ARG A 41 2.64 -29.11 -7.43
N GLN A 42 2.48 -30.20 -6.69
CA GLN A 42 2.47 -30.19 -5.24
C GLN A 42 3.84 -29.76 -4.68
N ALA A 43 4.93 -30.31 -5.19
CA ALA A 43 6.29 -29.92 -4.79
C ALA A 43 6.54 -28.42 -5.06
N LYS A 44 6.14 -27.92 -6.24
CA LYS A 44 6.23 -26.48 -6.57
C LYS A 44 5.36 -25.62 -5.65
N SER A 45 4.15 -26.05 -5.32
CA SER A 45 3.28 -25.33 -4.38
C SER A 45 3.86 -25.30 -2.96
N VAL A 46 4.41 -26.42 -2.49
CA VAL A 46 5.06 -26.50 -1.17
C VAL A 46 6.30 -25.61 -1.12
N SER A 47 7.15 -25.63 -2.17
CA SER A 47 8.34 -24.77 -2.22
C SER A 47 7.98 -23.28 -2.30
N LEU A 48 6.96 -22.90 -3.06
CA LEU A 48 6.49 -21.51 -3.13
C LEU A 48 5.87 -21.05 -1.80
N ASN A 49 5.10 -21.92 -1.14
CA ASN A 49 4.55 -21.60 0.18
C ASN A 49 5.66 -21.52 1.24
N GLY A 50 6.65 -22.40 1.19
CA GLY A 50 7.84 -22.35 2.06
C GLY A 50 8.65 -21.07 1.86
N LEU A 51 8.87 -20.67 0.61
CA LEU A 51 9.53 -19.40 0.29
C LEU A 51 8.71 -18.21 0.78
N GLY A 52 7.39 -18.24 0.57
CA GLY A 52 6.48 -17.19 1.07
C GLY A 52 6.52 -17.07 2.59
N LEU A 53 6.53 -18.20 3.31
CA LEU A 53 6.66 -18.23 4.77
C LEU A 53 8.01 -17.67 5.23
N LEU A 54 9.11 -18.06 4.57
CA LEU A 54 10.44 -17.54 4.87
C LEU A 54 10.51 -16.03 4.71
N ILE A 55 9.99 -15.51 3.58
CA ILE A 55 9.93 -14.06 3.32
C ILE A 55 9.09 -13.37 4.41
N ALA A 56 7.94 -13.93 4.77
CA ALA A 56 7.09 -13.39 5.83
C ALA A 56 7.82 -13.34 7.19
N LEU A 57 8.51 -14.41 7.57
CA LEU A 57 9.29 -14.47 8.81
C LEU A 57 10.42 -13.44 8.83
N VAL A 58 11.17 -13.31 7.74
CA VAL A 58 12.26 -12.31 7.63
C VAL A 58 11.69 -10.88 7.70
N THR A 59 10.56 -10.62 7.04
CA THR A 59 9.93 -9.30 7.04
C THR A 59 9.31 -8.93 8.39
N LEU A 60 8.76 -9.90 9.12
CA LEU A 60 8.14 -9.68 10.42
C LEU A 60 9.16 -9.65 11.56
N PHE A 61 10.37 -10.17 11.35
CA PHE A 61 11.40 -10.25 12.40
C PHE A 61 11.74 -8.88 13.03
N PRO A 62 11.97 -7.80 12.27
CA PRO A 62 12.24 -6.48 12.86
C PRO A 62 11.09 -5.98 13.74
N ILE A 63 9.84 -6.20 13.31
CA ILE A 63 8.65 -5.81 14.10
C ILE A 63 8.56 -6.65 15.36
N PHE A 64 8.77 -7.95 15.25
CA PHE A 64 8.83 -8.86 16.41
C PHE A 64 9.91 -8.43 17.39
N TRP A 65 11.13 -8.11 16.90
CA TRP A 65 12.23 -7.65 17.73
C TRP A 65 11.91 -6.34 18.44
N MET A 66 11.31 -5.38 17.74
CA MET A 66 10.86 -4.11 18.30
C MET A 66 9.87 -4.33 19.45
N VAL A 67 8.82 -5.11 19.21
CA VAL A 67 7.80 -5.42 20.23
C VAL A 67 8.41 -6.20 21.38
N SER A 68 9.20 -7.24 21.11
CA SER A 68 9.89 -8.02 22.15
C SER A 68 10.76 -7.13 23.04
N THR A 69 11.56 -6.24 22.42
CA THR A 69 12.47 -5.34 23.15
C THR A 69 11.70 -4.29 23.97
N ALA A 70 10.54 -3.85 23.53
CA ALA A 70 9.67 -2.94 24.28
C ALA A 70 9.25 -3.52 25.66
N PHE A 71 9.18 -4.84 25.78
CA PHE A 71 8.86 -5.53 27.04
C PHE A 71 10.08 -5.98 27.84
N LYS A 72 11.32 -5.68 27.41
CA LYS A 72 12.53 -6.05 28.15
C LYS A 72 12.92 -4.97 29.17
N PRO A 73 13.39 -5.35 30.38
CA PRO A 73 14.04 -4.42 31.28
C PRO A 73 15.41 -3.97 30.73
N SER A 74 15.89 -2.81 31.15
CA SER A 74 17.15 -2.23 30.65
C SER A 74 18.35 -3.17 30.77
N GLN A 75 18.43 -3.97 31.82
CA GLN A 75 19.52 -4.94 32.04
C GLN A 75 19.57 -6.00 30.93
N GLU A 76 18.42 -6.46 30.44
CA GLU A 76 18.35 -7.43 29.33
C GLU A 76 18.64 -6.78 27.98
N ILE A 77 18.21 -5.52 27.77
CA ILE A 77 18.42 -4.79 26.50
C ILE A 77 19.93 -4.56 26.27
N TYR A 78 20.67 -4.19 27.31
CA TYR A 78 22.10 -3.89 27.20
C TYR A 78 22.98 -5.09 27.57
N SER A 79 22.43 -6.29 27.66
CA SER A 79 23.19 -7.52 27.91
C SER A 79 24.06 -7.88 26.69
N LEU A 80 25.23 -8.46 26.96
CA LEU A 80 26.14 -9.01 25.95
C LEU A 80 25.57 -10.23 25.23
N THR A 81 24.56 -10.89 25.84
CA THR A 81 23.85 -12.04 25.26
C THR A 81 22.41 -11.66 24.94
N PRO A 82 22.12 -11.18 23.71
CA PRO A 82 20.77 -10.78 23.33
C PRO A 82 19.79 -11.96 23.33
N SER A 83 18.68 -11.85 24.06
CA SER A 83 17.59 -12.83 24.04
C SER A 83 16.55 -12.46 22.99
N LEU A 84 15.90 -13.44 22.36
CA LEU A 84 14.78 -13.18 21.43
C LEU A 84 13.52 -12.74 22.17
N LEU A 85 13.24 -13.34 23.32
CA LEU A 85 12.09 -13.03 24.17
C LEU A 85 12.59 -12.46 25.52
N PRO A 86 11.81 -11.59 26.18
CA PRO A 86 12.15 -11.11 27.51
C PRO A 86 12.11 -12.26 28.51
N ALA A 87 13.18 -12.42 29.31
CA ALA A 87 13.21 -13.37 30.44
C ALA A 87 12.35 -12.87 31.61
N HIS A 88 12.36 -11.55 31.81
CA HIS A 88 11.56 -10.86 32.84
C HIS A 88 10.71 -9.75 32.17
N PRO A 89 9.53 -10.09 31.58
CA PRO A 89 8.70 -9.12 30.89
C PRO A 89 8.27 -7.96 31.78
N THR A 90 8.42 -6.73 31.27
CA THR A 90 8.01 -5.52 31.98
C THR A 90 7.20 -4.59 31.07
N VAL A 91 6.25 -3.86 31.64
CA VAL A 91 5.55 -2.76 30.98
C VAL A 91 6.16 -1.39 31.29
N GLY A 92 7.25 -1.35 32.07
CA GLY A 92 7.88 -0.11 32.55
C GLY A 92 8.32 0.82 31.41
N ASN A 93 8.74 0.29 30.24
CA ASN A 93 9.07 1.11 29.09
C ASN A 93 7.83 1.82 28.50
N PHE A 94 6.68 1.15 28.50
CA PHE A 94 5.42 1.76 28.06
C PHE A 94 4.93 2.80 29.07
N ASP A 95 5.06 2.52 30.36
CA ASP A 95 4.69 3.47 31.42
C ASP A 95 5.51 4.77 31.32
N GLN A 96 6.81 4.68 31.11
CA GLN A 96 7.70 5.82 30.90
C GLN A 96 7.29 6.66 29.68
N VAL A 97 6.87 6.02 28.59
CA VAL A 97 6.43 6.69 27.35
C VAL A 97 5.05 7.32 27.55
N ILE A 98 4.12 6.61 28.19
CA ILE A 98 2.75 7.08 28.42
C ILE A 98 2.73 8.23 29.43
N SER A 99 3.51 8.15 30.50
CA SER A 99 3.62 9.20 31.52
C SER A 99 4.43 10.42 31.07
N GLY A 100 5.31 10.25 30.05
CA GLY A 100 6.21 11.30 29.58
C GLY A 100 7.41 11.57 30.50
N GLN A 101 7.70 10.69 31.45
CA GLN A 101 8.77 10.91 32.48
C GLN A 101 10.18 10.99 31.89
N VAL A 102 10.45 10.25 30.79
CA VAL A 102 11.81 10.16 30.19
C VAL A 102 12.10 11.29 29.20
N THR A 103 11.10 12.03 28.78
CA THR A 103 11.19 13.01 27.68
C THR A 103 11.60 14.42 28.12
N GLY A 104 12.16 14.57 29.31
CA GLY A 104 12.58 15.90 29.82
C GLY A 104 11.42 16.89 29.99
N GLY A 105 10.18 16.37 30.18
CA GLY A 105 9.01 17.21 30.48
C GLY A 105 8.23 17.72 29.25
N ILE A 106 8.51 17.23 28.03
CA ILE A 106 7.73 17.63 26.85
C ILE A 106 6.30 17.06 26.84
N GLY A 107 6.01 16.08 27.72
CA GLY A 107 4.67 15.55 27.93
C GLY A 107 4.46 14.10 27.48
N PRO A 108 3.27 13.57 27.71
CA PRO A 108 2.92 12.18 27.42
C PRO A 108 2.70 11.93 25.92
N ILE A 109 2.98 10.70 25.46
CA ILE A 109 2.92 10.33 24.05
C ILE A 109 1.56 10.61 23.38
N TRP A 110 0.46 10.52 24.11
CA TRP A 110 -0.88 10.68 23.54
C TRP A 110 -1.13 12.07 22.94
N LEU A 111 -0.43 13.12 23.45
CA LEU A 111 -0.47 14.46 22.90
C LEU A 111 0.09 14.47 21.45
N PHE A 112 1.25 13.88 21.27
CA PHE A 112 1.96 13.79 19.99
C PHE A 112 1.24 12.84 19.03
N PHE A 113 0.62 11.82 19.58
CA PHE A 113 -0.23 10.89 18.87
C PHE A 113 -1.46 11.59 18.26
N ARG A 114 -2.15 12.39 19.07
CA ARG A 114 -3.27 13.22 18.62
C ARG A 114 -2.83 14.19 17.52
N ASN A 115 -1.70 14.88 17.69
CA ASN A 115 -1.18 15.82 16.72
C ASN A 115 -0.84 15.12 15.39
N SER A 116 -0.12 14.00 15.44
CA SER A 116 0.21 13.22 14.23
C SER A 116 -1.04 12.74 13.50
N LEU A 117 -2.02 12.22 14.22
CA LEU A 117 -3.29 11.79 13.59
C LEU A 117 -4.06 12.98 13.02
N ALA A 118 -4.15 14.10 13.75
CA ALA A 118 -4.84 15.31 13.28
C ALA A 118 -4.21 15.83 11.98
N VAL A 119 -2.87 15.99 11.95
CA VAL A 119 -2.15 16.42 10.75
C VAL A 119 -2.34 15.44 9.61
N THR A 120 -2.10 14.14 9.85
CA THR A 120 -2.14 13.12 8.81
C THR A 120 -3.53 12.94 8.22
N LEU A 121 -4.56 12.80 9.06
CA LEU A 121 -5.93 12.63 8.57
C LEU A 121 -6.44 13.88 7.83
N SER A 122 -6.12 15.07 8.33
CA SER A 122 -6.43 16.31 7.61
C SER A 122 -5.73 16.37 6.26
N THR A 123 -4.42 16.05 6.20
CA THR A 123 -3.67 15.96 4.94
C THR A 123 -4.30 14.97 3.98
N VAL A 124 -4.67 13.77 4.44
CA VAL A 124 -5.34 12.75 3.62
C VAL A 124 -6.65 13.29 3.05
N VAL A 125 -7.48 13.94 3.85
CA VAL A 125 -8.76 14.51 3.39
C VAL A 125 -8.52 15.61 2.36
N PHE A 126 -7.69 16.61 2.66
CA PHE A 126 -7.40 17.72 1.74
C PHE A 126 -6.74 17.24 0.44
N ALA A 127 -5.70 16.41 0.54
CA ALA A 127 -5.03 15.87 -0.64
C ALA A 127 -5.98 15.01 -1.49
N SER A 128 -6.85 14.20 -0.87
CA SER A 128 -7.82 13.37 -1.58
C SER A 128 -8.86 14.20 -2.32
N ILE A 129 -9.42 15.25 -1.68
CA ILE A 129 -10.39 16.14 -2.32
C ILE A 129 -9.75 16.88 -3.50
N LEU A 130 -8.59 17.50 -3.27
CA LEU A 130 -7.91 18.28 -4.31
C LEU A 130 -7.43 17.40 -5.46
N SER A 131 -6.87 16.22 -5.17
CA SER A 131 -6.42 15.29 -6.20
C SER A 131 -7.58 14.70 -6.99
N LEU A 132 -8.74 14.44 -6.36
CA LEU A 132 -9.94 13.97 -7.06
C LEU A 132 -10.41 15.02 -8.07
N LEU A 133 -10.59 16.27 -7.64
CA LEU A 133 -11.03 17.34 -8.50
C LEU A 133 -10.03 17.60 -9.65
N ALA A 134 -8.74 17.69 -9.33
CA ALA A 134 -7.69 17.90 -10.31
C ALA A 134 -7.57 16.72 -11.30
N SER A 135 -7.63 15.47 -10.82
CA SER A 135 -7.52 14.29 -11.67
C SER A 135 -8.68 14.16 -12.63
N VAL A 136 -9.91 14.45 -12.19
CA VAL A 136 -11.10 14.48 -13.05
C VAL A 136 -10.99 15.60 -14.07
N ALA A 137 -10.60 16.81 -13.65
CA ALA A 137 -10.38 17.92 -14.54
C ALA A 137 -9.37 17.58 -15.66
N VAL A 138 -8.23 17.02 -15.29
CA VAL A 138 -7.18 16.63 -16.23
C VAL A 138 -7.58 15.41 -17.06
N ALA A 139 -8.35 14.46 -16.57
CA ALA A 139 -8.73 13.26 -17.33
C ALA A 139 -9.88 13.51 -18.29
N ARG A 140 -10.86 14.36 -17.94
CA ARG A 140 -12.12 14.56 -18.68
C ARG A 140 -12.12 15.80 -19.57
N PHE A 141 -11.51 16.89 -19.14
CA PHE A 141 -11.53 18.12 -19.89
C PHE A 141 -10.30 18.28 -20.78
N ARG A 142 -10.50 18.92 -21.95
CA ARG A 142 -9.45 19.32 -22.88
C ARG A 142 -9.15 20.80 -22.72
N PHE A 143 -7.97 21.13 -22.20
CA PHE A 143 -7.51 22.52 -22.09
C PHE A 143 -6.03 22.63 -22.52
N ARG A 144 -5.62 23.82 -22.97
CA ARG A 144 -4.31 24.03 -23.63
C ARG A 144 -3.11 23.65 -22.76
N LEU A 145 -3.18 23.85 -21.44
CA LEU A 145 -2.08 23.62 -20.51
C LEU A 145 -2.10 22.22 -19.85
N ARG A 146 -2.99 21.30 -20.28
CA ARG A 146 -3.16 19.99 -19.68
C ARG A 146 -1.85 19.18 -19.61
N THR A 147 -1.13 19.07 -20.71
CA THR A 147 0.12 18.32 -20.79
C THR A 147 1.20 19.02 -19.99
N THR A 148 1.30 20.35 -20.11
CA THR A 148 2.26 21.15 -19.35
C THR A 148 2.06 20.99 -17.84
N LEU A 149 0.82 21.02 -17.35
CA LEU A 149 0.50 20.81 -15.94
C LEU A 149 0.95 19.42 -15.48
N LEU A 150 0.68 18.36 -16.26
CA LEU A 150 1.13 17.00 -15.91
C LEU A 150 2.66 16.88 -15.88
N VAL A 151 3.35 17.49 -16.84
CA VAL A 151 4.82 17.51 -16.87
C VAL A 151 5.36 18.32 -15.69
N LEU A 152 4.76 19.47 -15.38
CA LEU A 152 5.15 20.30 -14.25
C LEU A 152 5.02 19.55 -12.91
N LEU A 153 3.91 18.81 -12.71
CA LEU A 153 3.74 17.98 -11.52
C LEU A 153 4.85 16.92 -11.37
N LEU A 154 5.32 16.34 -12.49
CA LEU A 154 6.45 15.40 -12.45
C LEU A 154 7.77 16.10 -12.15
N ILE A 155 8.02 17.27 -12.76
CA ILE A 155 9.25 18.05 -12.51
C ILE A 155 9.33 18.45 -11.05
N VAL A 156 8.23 18.96 -10.47
CA VAL A 156 8.18 19.32 -9.03
C VAL A 156 8.50 18.13 -8.13
N GLN A 157 8.04 16.93 -8.50
CA GLN A 157 8.33 15.71 -7.73
C GLN A 157 9.81 15.27 -7.80
N MET A 158 10.55 15.70 -8.83
CA MET A 158 11.98 15.42 -8.94
C MET A 158 12.84 16.32 -8.06
N ILE A 159 12.31 17.44 -7.58
CA ILE A 159 13.04 18.34 -6.68
C ILE A 159 13.05 17.71 -5.28
N PRO A 160 14.24 17.48 -4.68
CA PRO A 160 14.30 16.98 -3.31
C PRO A 160 13.60 17.96 -2.35
N GLY A 161 12.56 17.48 -1.63
CA GLY A 161 11.79 18.34 -0.72
C GLY A 161 12.67 19.02 0.33
N GLN A 162 13.74 18.33 0.78
CA GLN A 162 14.70 18.87 1.73
C GLN A 162 15.47 20.10 1.19
N ALA A 163 15.68 20.17 -0.13
CA ALA A 163 16.33 21.34 -0.75
C ALA A 163 15.46 22.61 -0.68
N LEU A 164 14.15 22.44 -0.62
CA LEU A 164 13.19 23.55 -0.56
C LEU A 164 12.88 24.00 0.87
N ILE A 165 13.38 23.30 1.90
CA ILE A 165 12.93 23.49 3.30
C ILE A 165 13.21 24.91 3.80
N ILE A 166 14.33 25.53 3.43
CA ILE A 166 14.71 26.88 3.85
C ILE A 166 13.77 27.91 3.23
N ALA A 167 13.50 27.79 1.92
CA ALA A 167 12.58 28.70 1.23
C ALA A 167 11.17 28.59 1.81
N LEU A 168 10.65 27.36 1.96
CA LEU A 168 9.36 27.09 2.58
C LEU A 168 9.28 27.62 4.02
N PHE A 169 10.36 27.49 4.80
CA PHE A 169 10.41 28.02 6.16
C PHE A 169 10.25 29.55 6.18
N LEU A 170 10.92 30.27 5.29
CA LEU A 170 10.82 31.73 5.20
C LEU A 170 9.42 32.18 4.77
N ASP A 171 8.82 31.49 3.78
CA ASP A 171 7.47 31.75 3.32
C ASP A 171 6.43 31.52 4.44
N PHE A 172 6.52 30.38 5.12
CA PHE A 172 5.60 30.04 6.21
C PHE A 172 5.80 30.92 7.45
N LYS A 173 7.02 31.41 7.67
CA LYS A 173 7.28 32.43 8.70
C LYS A 173 6.57 33.74 8.38
N SER A 174 6.63 34.20 7.13
CA SER A 174 5.94 35.42 6.71
C SER A 174 4.41 35.35 6.82
N LEU A 175 3.87 34.12 6.65
CA LEU A 175 2.44 33.81 6.78
C LEU A 175 2.00 33.51 8.21
N ASN A 176 2.90 33.55 9.21
CA ASN A 176 2.65 33.17 10.61
C ASN A 176 2.10 31.74 10.77
N LEU A 177 2.54 30.80 9.91
CA LEU A 177 2.13 29.40 9.92
C LEU A 177 3.14 28.48 10.61
N LEU A 178 4.32 28.99 11.01
CA LEU A 178 5.28 28.22 11.81
C LEU A 178 4.75 27.94 13.21
N GLY A 179 5.18 26.84 13.80
CA GLY A 179 4.75 26.42 15.13
C GLY A 179 3.32 25.89 15.19
N SER A 180 2.63 25.73 14.03
CA SER A 180 1.23 25.32 13.96
C SER A 180 1.03 24.01 13.20
N LEU A 181 0.04 23.20 13.62
CA LEU A 181 -0.37 22.01 12.89
C LEU A 181 -0.96 22.35 11.51
N LEU A 182 -1.56 23.53 11.36
CA LEU A 182 -2.09 23.99 10.08
C LEU A 182 -0.98 24.16 9.03
N GLY A 183 0.16 24.72 9.43
CA GLY A 183 1.32 24.83 8.55
C GLY A 183 1.77 23.46 8.02
N LEU A 184 1.82 22.43 8.88
CA LEU A 184 2.15 21.08 8.47
C LEU A 184 1.09 20.48 7.51
N ILE A 185 -0.20 20.68 7.81
CA ILE A 185 -1.29 20.18 6.94
C ILE A 185 -1.16 20.76 5.53
N VAL A 186 -0.89 22.05 5.42
CA VAL A 186 -0.74 22.71 4.11
C VAL A 186 0.45 22.16 3.34
N VAL A 187 1.63 22.11 3.97
CA VAL A 187 2.84 21.65 3.26
C VAL A 187 2.78 20.17 2.91
N TYR A 188 2.25 19.32 3.79
CA TYR A 188 2.12 17.88 3.50
C TYR A 188 1.08 17.61 2.42
N SER A 189 -0.03 18.39 2.41
CA SER A 189 -1.01 18.31 1.32
C SER A 189 -0.37 18.68 -0.01
N ALA A 190 0.40 19.77 -0.05
CA ALA A 190 1.11 20.18 -1.26
C ALA A 190 2.13 19.14 -1.74
N GLN A 191 2.87 18.49 -0.84
CA GLN A 191 3.81 17.42 -1.16
C GLN A 191 3.12 16.14 -1.70
N ALA A 192 1.94 15.79 -1.17
CA ALA A 192 1.22 14.61 -1.61
C ALA A 192 0.52 14.80 -2.96
N LEU A 193 0.11 16.02 -3.32
CA LEU A 193 -0.72 16.32 -4.50
C LEU A 193 -0.14 15.81 -5.83
N PRO A 194 1.13 16.02 -6.19
CA PRO A 194 1.64 15.60 -7.50
C PRO A 194 1.44 14.11 -7.75
N VAL A 195 1.84 13.27 -6.81
CA VAL A 195 1.73 11.81 -6.93
C VAL A 195 0.27 11.36 -6.89
N THR A 196 -0.54 11.90 -5.97
CA THR A 196 -1.94 11.51 -5.84
C THR A 196 -2.76 11.92 -7.07
N ILE A 197 -2.53 13.09 -7.67
CA ILE A 197 -3.16 13.51 -8.92
C ILE A 197 -2.77 12.55 -10.06
N TRP A 198 -1.48 12.22 -10.19
CA TRP A 198 -0.99 11.31 -11.23
C TRP A 198 -1.61 9.92 -11.12
N MET A 199 -1.58 9.34 -9.92
CA MET A 199 -2.16 8.03 -9.68
C MET A 199 -3.67 8.04 -9.97
N LEU A 200 -4.39 9.01 -9.41
CA LEU A 200 -5.85 9.07 -9.51
C LEU A 200 -6.32 9.39 -10.93
N ARG A 201 -5.59 10.23 -11.68
CA ARG A 201 -5.86 10.48 -13.10
C ARG A 201 -5.86 9.18 -13.90
N ASN A 202 -4.94 8.26 -13.62
CA ASN A 202 -4.89 6.97 -14.31
C ASN A 202 -6.14 6.14 -14.02
N PHE A 203 -6.63 6.12 -12.76
CA PHE A 203 -7.91 5.48 -12.43
C PHE A 203 -9.08 6.13 -13.16
N VAL A 204 -9.16 7.45 -13.18
CA VAL A 204 -10.22 8.16 -13.90
C VAL A 204 -10.17 7.85 -15.40
N ALA A 205 -8.98 7.74 -15.98
CA ALA A 205 -8.80 7.48 -17.41
C ALA A 205 -9.24 6.06 -17.83
N THR A 206 -9.27 5.09 -16.92
CA THR A 206 -9.75 3.71 -17.22
C THR A 206 -11.28 3.60 -17.26
N ILE A 207 -12.01 4.58 -16.76
CA ILE A 207 -13.47 4.58 -16.76
C ILE A 207 -13.96 4.98 -18.17
N PRO A 208 -14.78 4.15 -18.85
CA PRO A 208 -15.33 4.47 -20.17
C PRO A 208 -16.17 5.74 -20.13
N ARG A 209 -15.99 6.61 -21.11
CA ARG A 209 -16.76 7.88 -21.22
C ARG A 209 -18.22 7.65 -21.58
N GLU A 210 -18.49 6.56 -22.25
CA GLU A 210 -19.83 6.13 -22.68
C GLU A 210 -20.82 6.04 -21.51
N LEU A 211 -20.33 5.74 -20.28
CA LEU A 211 -21.17 5.74 -19.08
C LEU A 211 -21.65 7.15 -18.70
N GLU A 212 -20.79 8.15 -18.88
CA GLU A 212 -21.11 9.55 -18.60
C GLU A 212 -22.02 10.12 -19.70
N GLU A 213 -21.76 9.74 -20.96
CA GLU A 213 -22.53 10.15 -22.14
C GLU A 213 -23.95 9.56 -22.12
N ALA A 214 -24.09 8.26 -21.80
CA ALA A 214 -25.39 7.62 -21.64
C ALA A 214 -26.23 8.31 -20.54
N ALA A 215 -25.64 8.58 -19.40
CA ALA A 215 -26.33 9.29 -18.31
C ALA A 215 -26.71 10.73 -18.69
N ALA A 216 -25.90 11.40 -19.51
CA ALA A 216 -26.23 12.74 -20.02
C ALA A 216 -27.43 12.69 -20.98
N ILE A 217 -27.53 11.66 -21.82
CA ILE A 217 -28.70 11.42 -22.70
C ILE A 217 -29.96 11.17 -21.86
N ASP A 218 -29.82 10.44 -20.71
CA ASP A 218 -30.90 10.21 -19.74
C ASP A 218 -31.27 11.47 -18.94
N GLY A 219 -30.68 12.63 -19.26
CA GLY A 219 -30.99 13.93 -18.62
C GLY A 219 -30.29 14.13 -17.27
N ALA A 220 -29.26 13.36 -16.92
CA ALA A 220 -28.50 13.61 -15.71
C ALA A 220 -27.62 14.85 -15.84
N THR A 221 -27.66 15.70 -14.80
CA THR A 221 -26.76 16.88 -14.73
C THR A 221 -25.31 16.43 -14.48
N ALA A 222 -24.33 17.26 -14.84
CA ALA A 222 -22.91 16.99 -14.62
C ALA A 222 -22.58 16.67 -13.15
N GLN A 223 -23.23 17.33 -12.20
CA GLN A 223 -23.09 17.06 -10.79
C GLN A 223 -23.63 15.66 -10.41
N ARG A 224 -24.76 15.25 -10.99
CA ARG A 224 -25.33 13.90 -10.77
C ARG A 224 -24.44 12.82 -11.37
N ILE A 225 -23.88 13.04 -12.58
CA ILE A 225 -22.91 12.14 -13.21
C ILE A 225 -21.67 12.00 -12.33
N PHE A 226 -21.11 13.13 -11.85
CA PHE A 226 -19.95 13.09 -10.96
C PHE A 226 -20.21 12.26 -9.68
N TRP A 227 -21.27 12.56 -8.92
CA TRP A 227 -21.48 11.91 -7.62
C TRP A 227 -22.06 10.50 -7.69
N ARG A 228 -22.87 10.18 -8.71
CA ARG A 228 -23.55 8.88 -8.82
C ARG A 228 -22.84 7.87 -9.71
N ILE A 229 -22.01 8.34 -10.65
CA ILE A 229 -21.32 7.45 -11.59
C ILE A 229 -19.81 7.54 -11.39
N LEU A 230 -19.22 8.70 -11.58
CA LEU A 230 -17.77 8.84 -11.60
C LEU A 230 -17.15 8.60 -10.22
N PHE A 231 -17.65 9.25 -9.17
CA PHE A 231 -17.11 9.13 -7.82
C PHE A 231 -17.09 7.69 -7.28
N PRO A 232 -18.18 6.90 -7.35
CA PRO A 232 -18.16 5.51 -6.90
C PRO A 232 -17.16 4.63 -7.67
N LEU A 233 -16.99 4.87 -8.97
CA LEU A 233 -16.04 4.13 -9.81
C LEU A 233 -14.58 4.53 -9.53
N VAL A 234 -14.33 5.79 -9.15
CA VAL A 234 -13.00 6.29 -8.79
C VAL A 234 -12.65 5.98 -7.33
N ALA A 235 -13.63 5.72 -6.47
CA ALA A 235 -13.42 5.51 -5.03
C ALA A 235 -12.32 4.48 -4.68
N PRO A 236 -12.18 3.32 -5.35
CA PRO A 236 -11.07 2.41 -5.10
C PRO A 236 -9.70 3.06 -5.36
N GLY A 237 -9.59 3.85 -6.43
CA GLY A 237 -8.38 4.62 -6.74
C GLY A 237 -8.10 5.71 -5.71
N LEU A 238 -9.15 6.39 -5.24
CA LEU A 238 -9.04 7.41 -4.19
C LEU A 238 -8.52 6.79 -2.88
N VAL A 239 -9.01 5.61 -2.52
CA VAL A 239 -8.52 4.85 -1.37
C VAL A 239 -7.04 4.48 -1.54
N ALA A 240 -6.62 4.03 -2.72
CA ALA A 240 -5.22 3.69 -2.99
C ALA A 240 -4.30 4.91 -2.88
N THR A 241 -4.71 6.07 -3.39
CA THR A 241 -3.94 7.32 -3.28
C THR A 241 -3.92 7.88 -1.86
N SER A 242 -4.97 7.66 -1.08
CA SER A 242 -5.03 8.07 0.33
C SER A 242 -4.02 7.33 1.20
N ILE A 243 -3.66 6.08 0.86
CA ILE A 243 -2.58 5.35 1.56
C ILE A 243 -1.25 6.07 1.37
N PHE A 244 -0.95 6.48 0.15
CA PHE A 244 0.27 7.21 -0.14
C PHE A 244 0.33 8.52 0.65
N ALA A 245 -0.74 9.31 0.62
CA ALA A 245 -0.83 10.56 1.37
C ALA A 245 -0.69 10.32 2.89
N PHE A 246 -1.31 9.26 3.43
CA PHE A 246 -1.19 8.87 4.83
C PHE A 246 0.25 8.54 5.21
N ILE A 247 0.91 7.64 4.47
CA ILE A 247 2.28 7.20 4.77
C ILE A 247 3.24 8.39 4.69
N THR A 248 3.12 9.24 3.67
CA THR A 248 3.97 10.42 3.49
C THR A 248 3.83 11.39 4.66
N ALA A 249 2.59 11.75 5.04
CA ALA A 249 2.35 12.71 6.11
C ALA A 249 2.65 12.14 7.51
N TYR A 250 2.34 10.86 7.76
CA TYR A 250 2.51 10.25 9.08
C TYR A 250 3.99 10.04 9.45
N ASN A 251 4.84 9.73 8.47
CA ASN A 251 6.27 9.47 8.69
C ASN A 251 7.14 10.72 8.50
N GLU A 252 6.54 11.86 8.16
CA GLU A 252 7.33 13.06 7.91
C GLU A 252 7.91 13.61 9.22
N PHE A 253 9.21 13.86 9.20
CA PHE A 253 9.99 14.27 10.37
C PHE A 253 10.71 15.61 10.17
N ILE A 254 11.36 15.80 9.01
CA ILE A 254 12.30 16.91 8.82
C ILE A 254 11.58 18.25 8.73
N VAL A 255 10.49 18.30 7.97
CA VAL A 255 9.65 19.51 7.86
C VAL A 255 8.96 19.78 9.20
N ALA A 256 8.44 18.71 9.87
CA ALA A 256 7.84 18.87 11.18
C ALA A 256 8.83 19.46 12.19
N LEU A 257 10.06 18.92 12.27
CA LEU A 257 11.09 19.43 13.17
C LEU A 257 11.45 20.88 12.88
N THR A 258 11.57 21.23 11.58
CA THR A 258 11.93 22.58 11.15
C THR A 258 10.81 23.58 11.39
N PHE A 259 9.56 23.22 11.05
CA PHE A 259 8.44 24.17 11.09
C PHE A 259 7.86 24.35 12.48
N LEU A 260 7.88 23.31 13.30
CA LEU A 260 7.36 23.42 14.67
C LEU A 260 8.37 24.08 15.62
N GLY A 261 9.69 23.98 15.34
CA GLY A 261 10.72 24.67 16.09
C GLY A 261 10.60 24.43 17.60
N GLN A 262 10.28 25.47 18.37
CA GLN A 262 10.12 25.42 19.84
C GLN A 262 8.68 25.16 20.31
N ALA A 263 7.72 24.99 19.37
CA ALA A 263 6.32 24.74 19.71
C ALA A 263 6.09 23.28 20.16
N GLN A 264 6.62 22.91 21.32
CA GLN A 264 6.62 21.52 21.83
C GLN A 264 5.23 20.90 21.91
N SER A 265 4.19 21.70 22.22
CA SER A 265 2.79 21.24 22.28
C SER A 265 2.24 20.80 20.93
N ALA A 266 2.84 21.26 19.83
CA ALA A 266 2.48 20.91 18.46
C ALA A 266 3.28 19.75 17.86
N TYR A 267 4.28 19.23 18.58
CA TYR A 267 5.14 18.16 18.05
C TYR A 267 4.34 16.94 17.60
N THR A 268 4.89 16.27 16.60
CA THR A 268 4.36 15.00 16.05
C THR A 268 5.13 13.81 16.61
N LEU A 269 4.60 12.60 16.46
CA LEU A 269 5.22 11.37 16.95
C LEU A 269 6.65 11.14 16.45
N PRO A 270 6.99 11.36 15.17
CA PRO A 270 8.37 11.23 14.71
C PRO A 270 9.34 12.12 15.51
N ILE A 271 8.95 13.35 15.84
CA ILE A 271 9.77 14.23 16.69
C ILE A 271 9.86 13.69 18.12
N TYR A 272 8.73 13.22 18.68
CA TYR A 272 8.69 12.69 20.04
C TYR A 272 9.69 11.54 20.26
N VAL A 273 9.79 10.62 19.30
CA VAL A 273 10.73 9.49 19.40
C VAL A 273 12.19 9.96 19.52
N THR A 274 12.55 11.10 18.94
CA THR A 274 13.93 11.60 19.01
C THR A 274 14.34 12.08 20.41
N TYR A 275 13.41 12.39 21.29
CA TYR A 275 13.70 12.80 22.64
C TYR A 275 14.23 11.69 23.55
N PHE A 276 14.10 10.43 23.12
CA PHE A 276 14.72 9.28 23.82
C PHE A 276 16.20 9.07 23.46
N PHE A 277 16.76 9.89 22.53
CA PHE A 277 18.19 9.94 22.25
C PHE A 277 18.81 11.06 23.08
N GLY A 278 19.33 10.73 24.26
CA GLY A 278 19.95 11.70 25.16
C GLY A 278 21.49 11.71 25.07
N ARG A 279 22.11 12.61 25.84
CA ARG A 279 23.60 12.71 25.95
C ARG A 279 24.25 11.43 26.48
N GLY A 280 23.53 10.60 27.23
CA GLY A 280 23.96 9.31 27.75
C GLY A 280 23.76 8.12 26.82
N GLY A 281 23.30 8.36 25.57
CA GLY A 281 22.97 7.31 24.61
C GLY A 281 21.46 7.19 24.34
N ALA A 282 21.08 6.15 23.60
CA ALA A 282 19.70 5.86 23.26
C ALA A 282 19.01 5.04 24.36
N ALA A 283 17.86 5.48 24.82
CA ALA A 283 16.99 4.71 25.72
C ALA A 283 16.19 3.67 24.92
N TRP A 284 16.83 2.56 24.53
CA TRP A 284 16.25 1.59 23.59
C TRP A 284 14.90 1.01 24.03
N GLY A 285 14.68 0.75 25.32
CA GLY A 285 13.41 0.25 25.82
C GLY A 285 12.24 1.21 25.51
N PRO A 286 12.28 2.45 26.00
CA PRO A 286 11.29 3.47 25.67
C PRO A 286 11.18 3.77 24.16
N ILE A 287 12.29 3.78 23.39
CA ILE A 287 12.25 3.95 21.92
C ILE A 287 11.43 2.84 21.29
N MET A 288 11.66 1.58 21.65
CA MET A 288 10.94 0.44 21.10
C MET A 288 9.46 0.43 21.53
N ALA A 289 9.16 0.84 22.77
CA ALA A 289 7.79 1.00 23.25
C ALA A 289 7.06 2.12 22.48
N ALA A 290 7.67 3.29 22.34
CA ALA A 290 7.11 4.40 21.56
C ALA A 290 6.91 4.02 20.10
N SER A 291 7.87 3.34 19.47
CA SER A 291 7.78 2.86 18.08
C SER A 291 6.69 1.80 17.91
N THR A 292 6.51 0.93 18.92
CA THR A 292 5.40 -0.05 18.91
C THR A 292 4.05 0.66 18.92
N LEU A 293 3.86 1.65 19.79
CA LEU A 293 2.65 2.46 19.83
C LEU A 293 2.47 3.27 18.54
N TYR A 294 3.55 3.85 18.01
CA TYR A 294 3.56 4.59 16.75
C TYR A 294 3.08 3.75 15.56
N THR A 295 3.36 2.45 15.56
CA THR A 295 2.97 1.55 14.46
C THR A 295 1.46 1.23 14.45
N ILE A 296 0.77 1.33 15.59
CA ILE A 296 -0.64 0.94 15.72
C ILE A 296 -1.57 1.68 14.74
N PRO A 297 -1.53 3.02 14.58
CA PRO A 297 -2.41 3.70 13.64
C PRO A 297 -2.17 3.30 12.18
N VAL A 298 -0.92 3.06 11.81
CA VAL A 298 -0.56 2.60 10.47
C VAL A 298 -1.20 1.24 10.20
N MET A 299 -1.12 0.31 11.16
CA MET A 299 -1.76 -1.01 11.06
C MET A 299 -3.28 -0.89 10.96
N ILE A 300 -3.90 -0.07 11.82
CA ILE A 300 -5.36 0.14 11.81
C ILE A 300 -5.79 0.73 10.46
N PHE A 301 -5.11 1.78 10.01
CA PHE A 301 -5.40 2.42 8.73
C PHE A 301 -5.30 1.40 7.58
N PHE A 302 -4.21 0.63 7.52
CA PHE A 302 -4.03 -0.41 6.51
C PHE A 302 -5.12 -1.49 6.55
N LEU A 303 -5.51 -1.96 7.75
CA LEU A 303 -6.56 -2.96 7.93
C LEU A 303 -7.93 -2.47 7.42
N ILE A 304 -8.23 -1.17 7.60
CA ILE A 304 -9.46 -0.56 7.09
C ILE A 304 -9.43 -0.51 5.55
N VAL A 305 -8.30 -0.07 5.00
CA VAL A 305 -8.18 0.25 3.58
C VAL A 305 -7.98 -0.99 2.70
N ARG A 306 -7.30 -2.04 3.19
CA ARG A 306 -6.96 -3.25 2.42
C ARG A 306 -8.17 -3.91 1.76
N ARG A 307 -9.34 -3.87 2.40
CA ARG A 307 -10.58 -4.47 1.86
C ARG A 307 -11.05 -3.78 0.58
N ARG A 308 -10.76 -2.50 0.42
CA ARG A 308 -11.12 -1.72 -0.78
C ARG A 308 -10.10 -1.88 -1.91
N LEU A 309 -8.83 -2.20 -1.60
CA LEU A 309 -7.78 -2.43 -2.59
C LEU A 309 -8.00 -3.74 -3.37
N VAL A 310 -8.35 -4.83 -2.67
CA VAL A 310 -8.52 -6.15 -3.29
C VAL A 310 -9.68 -6.15 -4.30
N GLY A 311 -10.77 -5.45 -4.01
CA GLY A 311 -11.91 -5.34 -4.93
C GLY A 311 -11.60 -4.59 -6.24
N GLY A 312 -10.71 -3.59 -6.20
CA GLY A 312 -10.33 -2.79 -7.38
C GLY A 312 -9.31 -3.48 -8.30
N LEU A 313 -8.38 -4.25 -7.74
CA LEU A 313 -7.36 -4.98 -8.50
C LEU A 313 -7.94 -6.19 -9.27
N VAL A 314 -8.92 -6.88 -8.68
CA VAL A 314 -9.56 -8.04 -9.32
C VAL A 314 -10.44 -7.60 -10.51
N ALA A 315 -11.11 -6.45 -10.42
CA ALA A 315 -11.90 -5.91 -11.52
C ALA A 315 -11.05 -5.49 -12.74
N GLY A 316 -9.78 -5.14 -12.53
CA GLY A 316 -8.82 -4.81 -13.61
C GLY A 316 -8.10 -6.00 -14.23
N ALA A 317 -7.97 -7.12 -13.49
CA ALA A 317 -7.20 -8.30 -13.94
C ALA A 317 -8.02 -9.30 -14.78
N VAL A 318 -9.35 -9.16 -14.86
CA VAL A 318 -10.25 -10.07 -15.61
C VAL A 318 -10.43 -9.66 -17.08
N LYS A 319 -9.75 -8.61 -17.55
CA LYS A 319 -9.72 -8.17 -18.95
C LYS A 319 -8.40 -8.54 -19.66
N GLY A 320 -7.90 -9.74 -19.40
CA GLY A 320 -6.83 -10.35 -20.18
C GLY A 320 -7.26 -11.70 -20.72
#